data_05012da57d36962e5dfdb63808ce91db
#
_entry.id   05012da57d36962e5dfdb63808ce91db
#
_cell.length_a   1.000
_cell.length_b   1.000
_cell.length_c   1.000
_cell.angle_alpha   90.00
_cell.angle_beta   90.00
_cell.angle_gamma   90.00
#
_symmetry.space_group_name_H-M   'P 1'
#
loop_
_entity.id
_entity.type
_entity.pdbx_description
1 polymer ?
#
loop_
_entity_poly.entity_id
_entity_poly.type
_entity_poly.pdbx_seq_one_letter_code
_entity_poly.pdbx_strand_id
1 'polypeptide(L)'
;YIDSNPASDMAGALSTTKARHYPALPSSRFPEFLTRLAAYRGRVMTRIAVELSLLTFVRSSELRFARWDEFDFDKSLRRVPAKREEIKGVRYSYRGMKMKEEHIVPLSRQAMILLEQLKQISGDKELLFPGDHDATKVMSENTVNSALRAIGYDTKTEVCGHGFRTMARGALGESGLWSDDAIERQLSHSERNNVRAAYIHTSEHLDERRLMVQWWADYLDINRQGYDVTPYDFAKQL
;
A
#
# COMPACT_ATOMS: atom_id res chain seq x y z
N TYR A 1 31.66 36.17 4.44
CA TYR A 1 31.78 34.83 3.82
C TYR A 1 32.34 33.91 4.88
N ILE A 2 31.65 32.79 5.15
CA ILE A 2 32.10 31.73 6.07
C ILE A 2 32.70 30.64 5.20
N ASP A 3 34.00 30.41 5.33
CA ASP A 3 34.76 29.44 4.51
C ASP A 3 34.54 27.96 4.89
N SER A 4 33.80 27.69 5.98
CA SER A 4 33.45 26.33 6.40
C SER A 4 32.00 26.29 6.91
N ASN A 5 31.34 25.16 6.69
CA ASN A 5 30.02 24.91 7.25
C ASN A 5 30.14 24.59 8.75
N PRO A 6 29.75 25.46 9.68
CA PRO A 6 29.88 25.23 11.13
C PRO A 6 29.08 24.02 11.62
N ALA A 7 28.16 23.46 10.80
CA ALA A 7 27.41 22.26 11.12
C ALA A 7 28.17 20.96 10.76
N SER A 8 29.27 21.04 10.00
CA SER A 8 30.06 19.84 9.67
C SER A 8 30.70 19.19 10.89
N ASP A 9 31.07 19.99 11.90
CA ASP A 9 31.69 19.51 13.12
C ASP A 9 30.67 18.90 14.11
N MET A 10 29.37 19.04 13.82
CA MET A 10 28.28 18.46 14.58
C MET A 10 27.83 17.10 14.05
N ALA A 11 28.48 16.57 13.02
CA ALA A 11 28.21 15.24 12.53
C ALA A 11 28.53 14.20 13.62
N GLY A 12 27.51 13.53 14.17
CA GLY A 12 27.63 12.58 15.28
C GLY A 12 27.32 13.14 16.67
N ALA A 13 27.13 14.45 16.85
CA ALA A 13 26.77 15.05 18.13
C ALA A 13 25.31 14.75 18.54
N LEU A 14 24.43 14.43 17.59
CA LEU A 14 23.06 14.02 17.87
C LEU A 14 22.96 12.50 17.78
N SER A 15 22.57 11.84 18.88
CA SER A 15 22.22 10.41 18.83
C SER A 15 21.02 10.23 17.90
N THR A 16 21.21 9.57 16.78
CA THR A 16 20.11 9.18 15.90
C THR A 16 19.26 8.15 16.64
N THR A 17 17.99 8.46 16.89
CA THR A 17 17.02 7.48 17.38
C THR A 17 17.00 6.31 16.40
N LYS A 18 17.21 5.07 16.89
CA LYS A 18 17.11 3.86 16.06
C LYS A 18 15.78 3.89 15.31
N ALA A 19 15.83 3.79 13.98
CA ALA A 19 14.66 3.71 13.15
C ALA A 19 13.79 2.54 13.63
N ARG A 20 12.58 2.82 14.09
CA ARG A 20 11.61 1.78 14.45
C ARG A 20 10.93 1.32 13.17
N HIS A 21 10.99 0.02 12.91
CA HIS A 21 10.17 -0.58 11.87
C HIS A 21 8.67 -0.45 12.22
N TYR A 22 7.85 -0.23 11.21
CA TYR A 22 6.41 -0.22 11.40
C TYR A 22 5.93 -1.62 11.80
N PRO A 23 5.04 -1.75 12.80
CA PRO A 23 4.57 -3.06 13.24
C PRO A 23 3.79 -3.77 12.13
N ALA A 24 4.08 -5.06 11.96
CA ALA A 24 3.52 -5.92 10.93
C ALA A 24 3.36 -7.34 11.48
N LEU A 25 2.29 -8.03 11.10
CA LEU A 25 2.04 -9.41 11.51
C LEU A 25 2.93 -10.40 10.74
N PRO A 26 3.41 -11.46 11.38
CA PRO A 26 3.97 -12.61 10.68
C PRO A 26 2.87 -13.35 9.92
N SER A 27 3.25 -14.12 8.88
CA SER A 27 2.31 -14.87 8.03
C SER A 27 1.41 -15.83 8.82
N SER A 28 1.93 -16.45 9.87
CA SER A 28 1.16 -17.33 10.77
C SER A 28 -0.05 -16.67 11.46
N ARG A 29 -0.09 -15.33 11.50
CA ARG A 29 -1.23 -14.59 12.07
C ARG A 29 -2.21 -14.08 11.02
N PHE A 30 -2.00 -14.36 9.74
CA PHE A 30 -2.91 -13.89 8.68
C PHE A 30 -4.31 -14.48 8.77
N PRO A 31 -4.52 -15.78 9.08
CA PRO A 31 -5.87 -16.34 9.24
C PRO A 31 -6.68 -15.61 10.32
N GLU A 32 -6.08 -15.38 11.49
CA GLU A 32 -6.71 -14.63 12.58
C GLU A 32 -7.04 -13.20 12.17
N PHE A 33 -6.08 -12.52 11.55
CA PHE A 33 -6.24 -11.14 11.10
C PHE A 33 -7.39 -10.98 10.10
N LEU A 34 -7.43 -11.85 9.08
CA LEU A 34 -8.45 -11.79 8.03
C LEU A 34 -9.83 -12.13 8.55
N THR A 35 -9.94 -13.07 9.52
CA THR A 35 -11.19 -13.37 10.22
C THR A 35 -11.71 -12.16 10.99
N ARG A 36 -10.84 -11.48 11.75
CA ARG A 36 -11.20 -10.26 12.48
C ARG A 36 -11.60 -9.13 11.52
N LEU A 37 -10.87 -8.98 10.40
CA LEU A 37 -11.19 -7.97 9.40
C LEU A 37 -12.56 -8.23 8.74
N ALA A 38 -12.89 -9.48 8.44
CA ALA A 38 -14.20 -9.87 7.93
C ALA A 38 -15.34 -9.54 8.91
N ALA A 39 -15.06 -9.63 10.21
CA ALA A 39 -16.01 -9.29 11.28
C ALA A 39 -16.10 -7.78 11.57
N TYR A 40 -15.35 -6.92 10.86
CA TYR A 40 -15.40 -5.47 11.05
C TYR A 40 -16.81 -4.92 10.77
N ARG A 41 -17.41 -4.27 11.77
CA ARG A 41 -18.80 -3.75 11.73
C ARG A 41 -18.90 -2.24 11.49
N GLY A 42 -17.79 -1.60 11.14
CA GLY A 42 -17.80 -0.18 10.80
C GLY A 42 -18.27 0.07 9.37
N ARG A 43 -17.96 1.25 8.86
CA ARG A 43 -18.37 1.67 7.51
C ARG A 43 -17.80 0.78 6.42
N VAL A 44 -18.60 0.44 5.43
CA VAL A 44 -18.20 -0.36 4.25
C VAL A 44 -17.01 0.29 3.53
N MET A 45 -17.05 1.61 3.30
CA MET A 45 -15.95 2.34 2.67
C MET A 45 -14.63 2.20 3.46
N THR A 46 -14.68 2.24 4.79
CA THR A 46 -13.51 2.03 5.63
C THR A 46 -12.96 0.61 5.50
N ARG A 47 -13.82 -0.40 5.49
CA ARG A 47 -13.42 -1.80 5.26
C ARG A 47 -12.74 -1.95 3.91
N ILE A 48 -13.35 -1.42 2.86
CA ILE A 48 -12.76 -1.45 1.51
C ILE A 48 -11.40 -0.74 1.48
N ALA A 49 -11.24 0.38 2.19
CA ALA A 49 -9.95 1.07 2.29
C ALA A 49 -8.87 0.20 2.97
N VAL A 50 -9.21 -0.53 4.03
CA VAL A 50 -8.29 -1.47 4.68
C VAL A 50 -7.91 -2.61 3.74
N GLU A 51 -8.90 -3.23 3.10
CA GLU A 51 -8.67 -4.35 2.18
C GLU A 51 -7.88 -3.93 0.93
N LEU A 52 -8.18 -2.78 0.33
CA LEU A 52 -7.39 -2.24 -0.79
C LEU A 52 -5.96 -1.85 -0.36
N SER A 53 -5.77 -1.32 0.86
CA SER A 53 -4.43 -1.08 1.40
C SER A 53 -3.62 -2.37 1.52
N LEU A 54 -4.26 -3.46 1.96
CA LEU A 54 -3.63 -4.77 2.11
C LEU A 54 -3.31 -5.40 0.75
N LEU A 55 -4.26 -5.39 -0.20
CA LEU A 55 -4.12 -6.01 -1.51
C LEU A 55 -3.11 -5.30 -2.42
N THR A 56 -3.07 -3.98 -2.38
CA THR A 56 -2.21 -3.19 -3.28
C THR A 56 -0.91 -2.74 -2.63
N PHE A 57 -0.85 -2.78 -1.30
CA PHE A 57 0.25 -2.34 -0.42
C PHE A 57 0.92 -1.03 -0.86
N VAL A 58 0.13 -0.12 -1.47
CA VAL A 58 0.53 1.26 -1.77
C VAL A 58 0.68 2.09 -0.49
N ARG A 59 1.31 3.25 -0.58
CA ARG A 59 1.41 4.14 0.57
C ARG A 59 0.05 4.73 0.94
N SER A 60 -0.16 5.02 2.23
CA SER A 60 -1.41 5.61 2.74
C SER A 60 -1.83 6.86 1.97
N SER A 61 -0.90 7.75 1.65
CA SER A 61 -1.21 8.96 0.85
C SER A 61 -1.64 8.62 -0.58
N GLU A 62 -1.06 7.59 -1.18
CA GLU A 62 -1.41 7.15 -2.53
C GLU A 62 -2.84 6.62 -2.57
N LEU A 63 -3.27 5.87 -1.55
CA LEU A 63 -4.65 5.40 -1.45
C LEU A 63 -5.63 6.54 -1.13
N ARG A 64 -5.33 7.36 -0.13
CA ARG A 64 -6.25 8.41 0.36
C ARG A 64 -6.58 9.47 -0.67
N PHE A 65 -5.62 9.82 -1.52
CA PHE A 65 -5.78 10.80 -2.60
C PHE A 65 -6.11 10.16 -3.95
N ALA A 66 -6.46 8.88 -3.98
CA ALA A 66 -6.82 8.17 -5.20
C ALA A 66 -8.05 8.78 -5.87
N ARG A 67 -8.00 8.87 -7.21
CA ARG A 67 -9.10 9.35 -8.05
C ARG A 67 -9.55 8.24 -8.99
N TRP A 68 -10.81 8.29 -9.40
CA TRP A 68 -11.38 7.30 -10.30
C TRP A 68 -10.72 7.32 -11.70
N ASP A 69 -10.26 8.47 -12.18
CA ASP A 69 -9.55 8.63 -13.45
C ASP A 69 -8.14 8.01 -13.47
N GLU A 70 -7.60 7.63 -12.31
CA GLU A 70 -6.34 6.90 -12.20
C GLU A 70 -6.47 5.40 -12.54
N PHE A 71 -7.70 4.87 -12.70
CA PHE A 71 -7.97 3.45 -12.86
C PHE A 71 -8.36 3.09 -14.30
N ASP A 72 -7.60 2.21 -14.90
CA ASP A 72 -7.90 1.54 -16.17
C ASP A 72 -8.50 0.17 -15.83
N PHE A 73 -9.83 0.10 -15.81
CA PHE A 73 -10.56 -1.12 -15.45
C PHE A 73 -10.37 -2.23 -16.48
N ASP A 74 -10.25 -1.90 -17.77
CA ASP A 74 -10.04 -2.88 -18.84
C ASP A 74 -8.68 -3.57 -18.72
N LYS A 75 -7.66 -2.80 -18.31
CA LYS A 75 -6.30 -3.31 -18.12
C LYS A 75 -6.00 -3.79 -16.70
N SER A 76 -6.94 -3.61 -15.77
CA SER A 76 -6.74 -3.87 -14.34
C SER A 76 -5.47 -3.18 -13.81
N LEU A 77 -5.37 -1.88 -14.05
CA LEU A 77 -4.23 -1.06 -13.67
C LEU A 77 -4.69 0.23 -13.00
N ARG A 78 -3.89 0.70 -12.06
CA ARG A 78 -3.94 2.07 -11.57
C ARG A 78 -2.66 2.80 -11.92
N ARG A 79 -2.78 4.05 -12.40
CA ARG A 79 -1.66 4.97 -12.62
C ARG A 79 -1.69 6.05 -11.55
N VAL A 80 -0.78 5.97 -10.60
CA VAL A 80 -0.61 7.02 -9.58
C VAL A 80 0.28 8.11 -10.16
N PRO A 81 -0.24 9.30 -10.47
CA PRO A 81 0.53 10.32 -11.16
C PRO A 81 1.60 10.94 -10.26
N ALA A 82 2.66 11.44 -10.86
CA ALA A 82 3.71 12.16 -10.15
C ALA A 82 3.17 13.40 -9.42
N LYS A 83 2.22 14.09 -10.06
CA LYS A 83 1.50 15.26 -9.52
C LYS A 83 0.06 15.20 -10.01
N ARG A 84 -0.87 15.68 -9.18
CA ARG A 84 -2.30 15.81 -9.52
C ARG A 84 -2.67 17.27 -9.72
N GLU A 85 -3.69 17.50 -10.51
CA GLU A 85 -4.37 18.79 -10.52
C GLU A 85 -5.11 19.01 -9.19
N GLU A 86 -5.30 20.25 -8.80
CA GLU A 86 -6.03 20.56 -7.58
C GLU A 86 -7.54 20.39 -7.79
N ILE A 87 -8.20 19.65 -6.91
CA ILE A 87 -9.67 19.62 -6.87
C ILE A 87 -10.12 20.83 -6.08
N LYS A 88 -10.91 21.71 -6.70
CA LYS A 88 -11.40 22.94 -6.09
C LYS A 88 -12.10 22.63 -4.75
N GLY A 89 -11.62 23.25 -3.70
CA GLY A 89 -12.18 23.10 -2.34
C GLY A 89 -11.71 21.85 -1.60
N VAL A 90 -10.89 20.98 -2.19
CA VAL A 90 -10.33 19.80 -1.49
C VAL A 90 -8.87 20.03 -1.14
N ARG A 91 -8.60 20.18 0.16
CA ARG A 91 -7.26 20.46 0.67
C ARG A 91 -6.24 19.40 0.28
N TYR A 92 -5.08 19.85 -0.22
CA TYR A 92 -3.94 19.01 -0.59
C TYR A 92 -4.22 17.99 -1.71
N SER A 93 -5.30 18.15 -2.45
CA SER A 93 -5.69 17.22 -3.54
C SER A 93 -4.66 17.13 -4.66
N TYR A 94 -3.76 18.11 -4.78
CA TYR A 94 -2.65 18.11 -5.73
C TYR A 94 -1.53 17.10 -5.41
N ARG A 95 -1.57 16.45 -4.26
CA ARG A 95 -0.52 15.49 -3.86
C ARG A 95 -0.56 14.25 -4.74
N GLY A 96 0.52 14.04 -5.48
CA GLY A 96 0.81 12.85 -6.27
C GLY A 96 1.77 11.89 -5.54
N MET A 97 2.59 11.22 -6.33
CA MET A 97 3.61 10.30 -5.84
C MET A 97 4.66 11.00 -4.97
N LYS A 98 5.03 10.35 -3.87
CA LYS A 98 6.11 10.83 -2.99
C LYS A 98 7.43 10.99 -3.73
N MET A 99 7.72 10.08 -4.67
CA MET A 99 8.97 10.07 -5.46
C MET A 99 8.91 10.94 -6.70
N LYS A 100 7.80 11.66 -6.95
CA LYS A 100 7.61 12.57 -8.09
C LYS A 100 7.72 11.90 -9.47
N GLU A 101 7.55 10.60 -9.56
CA GLU A 101 7.46 9.80 -10.78
C GLU A 101 6.14 9.05 -10.81
N GLU A 102 5.61 8.78 -11.99
CA GLU A 102 4.39 7.95 -12.13
C GLU A 102 4.65 6.55 -11.59
N HIS A 103 3.67 6.00 -10.88
CA HIS A 103 3.73 4.63 -10.39
C HIS A 103 2.54 3.82 -10.92
N ILE A 104 2.84 2.79 -11.71
CA ILE A 104 1.85 1.86 -12.22
C ILE A 104 1.63 0.77 -11.17
N VAL A 105 0.38 0.54 -10.78
CA VAL A 105 -0.02 -0.47 -9.79
C VAL A 105 -0.95 -1.46 -10.46
N PRO A 106 -0.51 -2.71 -10.73
CA PRO A 106 -1.39 -3.79 -11.14
C PRO A 106 -2.42 -4.10 -10.06
N LEU A 107 -3.60 -4.49 -10.48
CA LEU A 107 -4.73 -4.79 -9.61
C LEU A 107 -5.12 -6.26 -9.74
N SER A 108 -5.22 -6.96 -8.61
CA SER A 108 -5.76 -8.31 -8.55
C SER A 108 -7.28 -8.32 -8.80
N ARG A 109 -7.83 -9.48 -9.13
CA ARG A 109 -9.29 -9.69 -9.27
C ARG A 109 -10.05 -9.23 -8.00
N GLN A 110 -9.51 -9.54 -6.83
CA GLN A 110 -10.09 -9.15 -5.55
C GLN A 110 -10.11 -7.64 -5.37
N ALA A 111 -9.05 -6.95 -5.76
CA ALA A 111 -8.99 -5.49 -5.73
C ALA A 111 -10.01 -4.86 -6.71
N MET A 112 -10.17 -5.44 -7.89
CA MET A 112 -11.17 -5.00 -8.88
C MET A 112 -12.59 -5.13 -8.35
N ILE A 113 -12.94 -6.25 -7.72
CA ILE A 113 -14.26 -6.46 -7.08
C ILE A 113 -14.54 -5.39 -6.01
N LEU A 114 -13.53 -5.07 -5.18
CA LEU A 114 -13.68 -4.03 -4.16
C LEU A 114 -13.85 -2.64 -4.78
N LEU A 115 -13.15 -2.35 -5.87
CA LEU A 115 -13.30 -1.07 -6.59
C LEU A 115 -14.68 -0.94 -7.22
N GLU A 116 -15.24 -2.01 -7.78
CA GLU A 116 -16.61 -2.03 -8.29
C GLU A 116 -17.63 -1.77 -7.18
N GLN A 117 -17.47 -2.40 -6.01
CA GLN A 117 -18.32 -2.11 -4.84
C GLN A 117 -18.16 -0.66 -4.39
N LEU A 118 -16.95 -0.13 -4.33
CA LEU A 118 -16.68 1.23 -3.94
C LEU A 118 -17.29 2.24 -4.92
N LYS A 119 -17.30 1.91 -6.21
CA LYS A 119 -17.89 2.74 -7.27
C LYS A 119 -19.39 2.99 -7.04
N GLN A 120 -20.12 2.05 -6.43
CA GLN A 120 -21.52 2.25 -6.05
C GLN A 120 -21.69 3.26 -4.89
N ILE A 121 -20.62 3.53 -4.13
CA ILE A 121 -20.66 4.39 -2.95
C ILE A 121 -20.14 5.80 -3.26
N SER A 122 -19.07 5.89 -4.05
CA SER A 122 -18.36 7.15 -4.32
C SER A 122 -18.03 7.39 -5.80
N GLY A 123 -18.62 6.60 -6.71
CA GLY A 123 -18.32 6.71 -8.14
C GLY A 123 -18.82 8.01 -8.79
N ASP A 124 -19.69 8.76 -8.11
CA ASP A 124 -20.15 10.10 -8.49
C ASP A 124 -19.19 11.22 -8.04
N LYS A 125 -18.13 10.88 -7.30
CA LYS A 125 -17.11 11.81 -6.81
C LYS A 125 -15.82 11.66 -7.62
N GLU A 126 -14.94 12.63 -7.56
CA GLU A 126 -13.60 12.49 -8.12
C GLU A 126 -12.72 11.55 -7.27
N LEU A 127 -12.83 11.65 -5.94
CA LEU A 127 -12.07 10.84 -4.99
C LEU A 127 -12.71 9.48 -4.75
N LEU A 128 -11.89 8.43 -4.68
CA LEU A 128 -12.34 7.12 -4.21
C LEU A 128 -12.82 7.18 -2.76
N PHE A 129 -12.08 7.90 -1.92
CA PHE A 129 -12.29 8.00 -0.49
C PHE A 129 -12.46 9.46 -0.06
N PRO A 130 -13.62 10.08 -0.34
CA PRO A 130 -13.92 11.41 0.17
C PRO A 130 -14.03 11.38 1.70
N GLY A 131 -13.84 12.52 2.32
CA GLY A 131 -13.99 12.66 3.78
C GLY A 131 -15.44 12.45 4.22
N ASP A 132 -15.64 11.71 5.28
CA ASP A 132 -16.94 11.28 5.77
C ASP A 132 -17.86 12.43 6.23
N HIS A 133 -17.28 13.45 6.84
CA HIS A 133 -18.01 14.57 7.45
C HIS A 133 -17.72 15.90 6.78
N ASP A 134 -16.78 15.91 5.83
CA ASP A 134 -16.32 17.14 5.18
C ASP A 134 -15.86 16.79 3.77
N ALA A 135 -16.69 17.12 2.78
CA ALA A 135 -16.40 16.87 1.37
C ALA A 135 -15.17 17.65 0.86
N THR A 136 -14.68 18.65 1.62
CA THR A 136 -13.44 19.39 1.35
C THR A 136 -12.18 18.67 1.81
N LYS A 137 -12.32 17.44 2.28
CA LYS A 137 -11.21 16.61 2.77
C LYS A 137 -11.22 15.26 2.09
N VAL A 138 -10.05 14.66 2.01
CA VAL A 138 -9.89 13.24 1.70
C VAL A 138 -10.05 12.42 2.99
N MET A 139 -10.23 11.13 2.87
CA MET A 139 -10.21 10.19 3.99
C MET A 139 -9.04 10.46 4.95
N SER A 140 -9.28 10.41 6.25
CA SER A 140 -8.25 10.63 7.27
C SER A 140 -7.12 9.60 7.17
N GLU A 141 -5.89 10.03 7.45
CA GLU A 141 -4.72 9.15 7.50
C GLU A 141 -4.82 8.09 8.60
N ASN A 142 -5.63 8.35 9.61
CA ASN A 142 -5.86 7.43 10.71
C ASN A 142 -6.98 6.42 10.45
N THR A 143 -7.71 6.52 9.34
CA THR A 143 -8.90 5.67 9.09
C THR A 143 -8.54 4.18 9.13
N VAL A 144 -7.51 3.76 8.41
CA VAL A 144 -7.05 2.36 8.41
C VAL A 144 -6.63 1.92 9.81
N ASN A 145 -5.80 2.72 10.49
CA ASN A 145 -5.35 2.38 11.85
C ASN A 145 -6.50 2.39 12.87
N SER A 146 -7.52 3.22 12.69
CA SER A 146 -8.71 3.21 13.53
C SER A 146 -9.52 1.94 13.35
N ALA A 147 -9.65 1.46 12.10
CA ALA A 147 -10.31 0.18 11.83
C ALA A 147 -9.54 -1.00 12.43
N LEU A 148 -8.19 -1.00 12.33
CA LEU A 148 -7.36 -2.04 12.96
C LEU A 148 -7.53 -2.08 14.48
N ARG A 149 -7.57 -0.92 15.14
CA ARG A 149 -7.87 -0.86 16.57
C ARG A 149 -9.28 -1.35 16.91
N ALA A 150 -10.27 -1.04 16.07
CA ALA A 150 -11.64 -1.50 16.26
C ALA A 150 -11.80 -3.02 16.18
N ILE A 151 -10.92 -3.71 15.46
CA ILE A 151 -10.87 -5.19 15.40
C ILE A 151 -9.88 -5.79 16.42
N GLY A 152 -9.35 -4.97 17.34
CA GLY A 152 -8.60 -5.42 18.51
C GLY A 152 -7.08 -5.48 18.34
N TYR A 153 -6.49 -4.77 17.36
CA TYR A 153 -5.03 -4.70 17.22
C TYR A 153 -4.43 -3.41 17.81
N ASP A 154 -3.29 -3.54 18.47
CA ASP A 154 -2.46 -2.38 18.81
C ASP A 154 -1.65 -1.94 17.58
N THR A 155 -1.97 -0.73 17.09
CA THR A 155 -1.30 -0.18 15.91
C THR A 155 0.10 0.38 16.17
N LYS A 156 0.57 0.35 17.42
CA LYS A 156 1.94 0.74 17.79
C LYS A 156 2.88 -0.45 17.93
N THR A 157 2.35 -1.64 18.20
CA THR A 157 3.16 -2.82 18.54
C THR A 157 2.84 -4.06 17.70
N GLU A 158 1.62 -4.23 17.15
CA GLU A 158 1.23 -5.44 16.43
C GLU A 158 1.15 -5.22 14.92
N VAL A 159 0.23 -4.35 14.45
CA VAL A 159 0.04 -4.09 13.02
C VAL A 159 -0.53 -2.70 12.77
N CYS A 160 -0.01 -2.00 11.78
CA CYS A 160 -0.55 -0.74 11.29
C CYS A 160 -0.73 -0.79 9.76
N GLY A 161 -1.47 0.17 9.21
CA GLY A 161 -1.71 0.23 7.77
C GLY A 161 -0.42 0.29 6.93
N HIS A 162 0.66 0.89 7.46
CA HIS A 162 1.96 0.86 6.80
C HIS A 162 2.62 -0.52 6.87
N GLY A 163 2.36 -1.27 7.94
CA GLY A 163 2.85 -2.64 8.14
C GLY A 163 2.38 -3.62 7.06
N PHE A 164 1.26 -3.37 6.38
CA PHE A 164 0.79 -4.19 5.26
C PHE A 164 1.83 -4.32 4.14
N ARG A 165 2.65 -3.31 3.93
CA ARG A 165 3.75 -3.34 2.97
C ARG A 165 4.85 -4.32 3.40
N THR A 166 5.15 -4.37 4.70
CA THR A 166 6.09 -5.33 5.27
C THR A 166 5.53 -6.75 5.20
N MET A 167 4.21 -6.93 5.49
CA MET A 167 3.54 -8.22 5.36
C MET A 167 3.62 -8.75 3.93
N ALA A 168 3.26 -7.93 2.93
CA ALA A 168 3.31 -8.32 1.53
C ALA A 168 4.75 -8.62 1.09
N ARG A 169 5.71 -7.72 1.40
CA ARG A 169 7.13 -7.93 1.06
C ARG A 169 7.68 -9.24 1.65
N GLY A 170 7.36 -9.51 2.92
CA GLY A 170 7.78 -10.75 3.58
C GLY A 170 7.25 -11.99 2.88
N ALA A 171 5.94 -12.06 2.67
CA ALA A 171 5.29 -13.21 2.03
C ALA A 171 5.75 -13.40 0.57
N LEU A 172 5.87 -12.32 -0.19
CA LEU A 172 6.36 -12.37 -1.57
C LEU A 172 7.82 -12.85 -1.64
N GLY A 173 8.68 -12.37 -0.74
CA GLY A 173 10.06 -12.84 -0.63
C GLY A 173 10.16 -14.31 -0.20
N GLU A 174 9.40 -14.72 0.81
CA GLU A 174 9.37 -16.11 1.30
C GLU A 174 8.80 -17.10 0.29
N SER A 175 7.97 -16.65 -0.65
CA SER A 175 7.45 -17.51 -1.72
C SER A 175 8.55 -18.04 -2.66
N GLY A 176 9.62 -17.26 -2.84
CA GLY A 176 10.70 -17.57 -3.76
C GLY A 176 10.32 -17.46 -5.25
N LEU A 177 9.14 -16.94 -5.58
CA LEU A 177 8.62 -16.87 -6.96
C LEU A 177 9.01 -15.59 -7.70
N TRP A 178 9.26 -14.50 -6.97
CA TRP A 178 9.32 -13.14 -7.54
C TRP A 178 10.72 -12.53 -7.39
N SER A 179 11.12 -11.76 -8.39
CA SER A 179 12.38 -11.01 -8.30
C SER A 179 12.27 -9.89 -7.25
N ASP A 180 13.38 -9.64 -6.54
CA ASP A 180 13.45 -8.50 -5.60
C ASP A 180 13.15 -7.18 -6.32
N ASP A 181 13.55 -7.03 -7.57
CA ASP A 181 13.31 -5.82 -8.36
C ASP A 181 11.80 -5.60 -8.62
N ALA A 182 11.04 -6.66 -8.92
CA ALA A 182 9.59 -6.58 -9.08
C ALA A 182 8.90 -6.21 -7.75
N ILE A 183 9.33 -6.80 -6.64
CA ILE A 183 8.80 -6.51 -5.30
C ILE A 183 9.09 -5.04 -4.92
N GLU A 184 10.33 -4.57 -5.06
CA GLU A 184 10.73 -3.21 -4.71
C GLU A 184 10.05 -2.18 -5.65
N ARG A 185 9.90 -2.51 -6.95
CA ARG A 185 9.15 -1.65 -7.89
C ARG A 185 7.67 -1.54 -7.51
N GLN A 186 7.02 -2.64 -7.09
CA GLN A 186 5.64 -2.62 -6.60
C GLN A 186 5.51 -1.78 -5.32
N LEU A 187 6.50 -1.82 -4.45
CA LEU A 187 6.57 -0.98 -3.26
C LEU A 187 6.92 0.48 -3.59
N SER A 188 7.22 0.80 -4.85
CA SER A 188 7.69 2.14 -5.24
C SER A 188 8.89 2.60 -4.38
N HIS A 189 9.81 1.68 -4.10
CA HIS A 189 11.09 2.01 -3.50
C HIS A 189 12.07 2.43 -4.60
N SER A 190 12.80 3.51 -4.37
CA SER A 190 13.90 3.91 -5.25
C SER A 190 15.10 3.02 -4.99
N GLU A 191 15.75 2.57 -6.07
CA GLU A 191 17.05 1.92 -5.98
C GLU A 191 18.07 2.89 -5.34
N ARG A 192 18.71 2.44 -4.27
CA ARG A 192 19.71 3.24 -3.55
C ARG A 192 21.08 3.25 -4.22
N ASN A 193 21.34 2.26 -5.07
CA ASN A 193 22.57 2.18 -5.83
C ASN A 193 22.40 2.95 -7.15
N ASN A 194 23.04 4.10 -7.27
CA ASN A 194 22.95 4.98 -8.44
C ASN A 194 23.37 4.29 -9.75
N VAL A 195 24.30 3.33 -9.70
CA VAL A 195 24.74 2.58 -10.89
C VAL A 195 23.64 1.62 -11.33
N ARG A 196 23.03 0.88 -10.39
CA ARG A 196 21.92 -0.04 -10.66
C ARG A 196 20.66 0.71 -11.08
N ALA A 197 20.38 1.86 -10.46
CA ALA A 197 19.27 2.73 -10.81
C ALA A 197 19.28 3.13 -12.30
N ALA A 198 20.45 3.45 -12.85
CA ALA A 198 20.60 3.83 -14.25
C ALA A 198 20.19 2.71 -15.24
N TYR A 199 20.34 1.45 -14.86
CA TYR A 199 20.00 0.28 -15.70
C TYR A 199 18.54 -0.18 -15.50
N ILE A 200 17.94 0.03 -14.32
CA ILE A 200 16.60 -0.46 -13.95
C ILE A 200 15.51 0.57 -14.25
N HIS A 201 15.84 1.83 -14.48
CA HIS A 201 14.89 2.94 -14.64
C HIS A 201 13.82 2.74 -15.75
N THR A 202 14.01 1.82 -16.67
CA THR A 202 13.08 1.56 -17.77
C THR A 202 12.22 0.31 -17.60
N SER A 203 12.55 -0.58 -16.66
CA SER A 203 11.81 -1.84 -16.50
C SER A 203 10.71 -1.69 -15.43
N GLU A 204 9.46 -1.78 -15.87
CA GLU A 204 8.31 -1.77 -14.96
C GLU A 204 8.03 -3.14 -14.35
N HIS A 205 8.67 -4.22 -14.81
CA HIS A 205 8.38 -5.62 -14.42
C HIS A 205 6.87 -5.91 -14.39
N LEU A 206 6.12 -5.32 -15.33
CA LEU A 206 4.67 -5.24 -15.22
C LEU A 206 4.00 -6.60 -15.28
N ASP A 207 4.45 -7.49 -16.15
CA ASP A 207 3.86 -8.83 -16.30
C ASP A 207 4.13 -9.68 -15.05
N GLU A 208 5.36 -9.66 -14.53
CA GLU A 208 5.71 -10.32 -13.28
C GLU A 208 4.90 -9.74 -12.11
N ARG A 209 4.78 -8.42 -12.01
CA ARG A 209 4.02 -7.75 -10.95
C ARG A 209 2.52 -8.04 -11.03
N ARG A 210 1.95 -8.26 -12.22
CA ARG A 210 0.55 -8.72 -12.38
C ARG A 210 0.34 -10.09 -11.75
N LEU A 211 1.20 -11.03 -12.04
CA LEU A 211 1.16 -12.36 -11.45
C LEU A 211 1.40 -12.30 -9.94
N MET A 212 2.36 -11.50 -9.52
CA MET A 212 2.73 -11.32 -8.12
C MET A 212 1.59 -10.77 -7.26
N VAL A 213 0.89 -9.71 -7.71
CA VAL A 213 -0.22 -9.14 -6.93
C VAL A 213 -1.45 -10.05 -6.94
N GLN A 214 -1.64 -10.84 -8.01
CA GLN A 214 -2.71 -11.85 -8.05
C GLN A 214 -2.40 -12.98 -7.07
N TRP A 215 -1.17 -13.50 -7.08
CA TRP A 215 -0.72 -14.51 -6.13
C TRP A 215 -0.88 -14.05 -4.67
N TRP A 216 -0.48 -12.81 -4.38
CA TRP A 216 -0.66 -12.23 -3.04
C TRP A 216 -2.13 -12.20 -2.62
N ALA A 217 -3.01 -11.81 -3.50
CA ALA A 217 -4.44 -11.77 -3.22
C ALA A 217 -5.03 -13.18 -3.01
N ASP A 218 -4.62 -14.15 -3.82
CA ASP A 218 -5.05 -15.55 -3.70
C ASP A 218 -4.49 -16.19 -2.41
N TYR A 219 -3.26 -15.85 -2.02
CA TYR A 219 -2.67 -16.25 -0.74
C TYR A 219 -3.44 -15.69 0.46
N LEU A 220 -3.89 -14.44 0.38
CA LEU A 220 -4.76 -13.88 1.42
C LEU A 220 -6.12 -14.60 1.48
N ASP A 221 -6.69 -15.00 0.34
CA ASP A 221 -7.97 -15.70 0.29
C ASP A 221 -7.90 -17.10 0.90
N ILE A 222 -6.83 -17.85 0.69
CA ILE A 222 -6.59 -19.14 1.35
C ILE A 222 -6.50 -18.96 2.86
N ASN A 223 -5.74 -17.95 3.33
CA ASN A 223 -5.65 -17.63 4.74
C ASN A 223 -7.01 -17.18 5.33
N ARG A 224 -7.85 -16.49 4.53
CA ARG A 224 -9.21 -16.09 4.94
C ARG A 224 -10.14 -17.28 5.17
N GLN A 225 -9.89 -18.40 4.50
CA GLN A 225 -10.62 -19.65 4.70
C GLN A 225 -10.16 -20.40 5.97
N GLY A 226 -9.17 -19.86 6.69
CA GLY A 226 -8.65 -20.44 7.94
C GLY A 226 -7.52 -21.45 7.75
N TYR A 227 -7.00 -21.58 6.52
CA TYR A 227 -5.83 -22.42 6.28
C TYR A 227 -4.56 -21.69 6.73
N ASP A 228 -3.78 -22.34 7.60
CA ASP A 228 -2.44 -21.87 7.98
C ASP A 228 -1.43 -22.50 7.02
N VAL A 229 -1.16 -21.81 5.92
CA VAL A 229 -0.20 -22.22 4.89
C VAL A 229 0.91 -21.20 4.78
N THR A 230 2.17 -21.66 4.74
CA THR A 230 3.30 -20.75 4.55
C THR A 230 3.33 -20.20 3.11
N PRO A 231 3.91 -19.00 2.89
CA PRO A 231 4.09 -18.48 1.53
C PRO A 231 4.83 -19.45 0.60
N TYR A 232 5.85 -20.13 1.13
CA TYR A 232 6.62 -21.12 0.40
C TYR A 232 5.79 -22.36 0.00
N ASP A 233 4.98 -22.90 0.92
CA ASP A 233 4.15 -24.06 0.61
C ASP A 233 2.99 -23.71 -0.32
N PHE A 234 2.44 -22.51 -0.21
CA PHE A 234 1.44 -22.02 -1.17
C PHE A 234 2.03 -21.85 -2.57
N ALA A 235 3.26 -21.38 -2.67
CA ALA A 235 3.97 -21.24 -3.94
C ALA A 235 4.19 -22.57 -4.68
N LYS A 236 4.31 -23.68 -3.97
CA LYS A 236 4.47 -25.02 -4.56
C LYS A 236 3.19 -25.58 -5.18
N GLN A 237 2.05 -24.96 -4.95
CA GLN A 237 0.75 -25.43 -5.47
C GLN A 237 0.44 -24.85 -6.86
N LEU A 238 1.30 -23.97 -7.37
CA LEU A 238 1.25 -23.41 -8.72
C LEU A 238 2.07 -24.23 -9.69
#